data_9550caf28562821700039011bdcee075
#
_entry.id   9550caf28562821700039011bdcee075
#
_cell.length_a   1.000
_cell.length_b   1.000
_cell.length_c   1.000
_cell.angle_alpha   90.00
_cell.angle_beta   90.00
_cell.angle_gamma   90.00
#
_symmetry.space_group_name_H-M   'P 1'
#
loop_
_entity.id
_entity.type
_entity.pdbx_description
1 polymer ?
#
loop_
_entity_poly.entity_id
_entity_poly.type
_entity_poly.pdbx_seq_one_letter_code
_entity_poly.pdbx_strand_id
1 'polypeptide(L)'
;MTTRILTYILLILPFLEAAAQSDDYARSWGIHANFGGITQSESENADSRENEGNTFAVTADWFLTPRLALTGGIYAELTGMLTHLDADGIGPKSFWMAGIQAGAKYYFFPKKWIVQPYAGAAVYANVLNLGHNRGAFDFRSNDYRLSRMHADYDIKCPALSLAPQIGIDLRLISSLSLTLAADYRWGIYGQSRLDVRHLDGQQGALIEHFDNPMSRTTLSLGLRFDFPARPVDWQRAGCTLLDLIYIWINGRN
;
A
#
# COMPACT_ATOMS: atom_id res chain seq x y z
N MET A 1 -13.55 -16.66 16.04
CA MET A 1 -13.94 -15.58 15.14
C MET A 1 -13.46 -15.80 13.70
N THR A 2 -12.26 -16.28 13.48
CA THR A 2 -11.64 -16.57 12.16
C THR A 2 -12.39 -17.62 11.32
N THR A 3 -12.89 -18.69 11.92
CA THR A 3 -13.59 -19.78 11.20
C THR A 3 -14.90 -19.31 10.55
N ARG A 4 -15.63 -18.41 11.20
CA ARG A 4 -16.89 -17.86 10.66
C ARG A 4 -16.66 -16.95 9.45
N ILE A 5 -15.58 -16.16 9.45
CA ILE A 5 -15.22 -15.29 8.31
C ILE A 5 -14.85 -16.15 7.09
N LEU A 6 -14.08 -17.21 7.28
CA LEU A 6 -13.70 -18.13 6.22
C LEU A 6 -14.91 -18.84 5.61
N THR A 7 -15.89 -19.23 6.43
CA THR A 7 -17.14 -19.85 5.98
C THR A 7 -17.98 -18.88 5.14
N TYR A 8 -18.05 -17.60 5.53
CA TYR A 8 -18.76 -16.59 4.73
C TYR A 8 -18.06 -16.29 3.39
N ILE A 9 -16.75 -16.25 3.38
CA ILE A 9 -15.96 -16.08 2.13
C ILE A 9 -16.19 -17.29 1.21
N LEU A 10 -16.20 -18.51 1.73
CA LEU A 10 -16.46 -19.73 0.96
C LEU A 10 -17.92 -19.84 0.45
N LEU A 11 -18.89 -19.30 1.18
CA LEU A 11 -20.30 -19.24 0.75
C LEU A 11 -20.55 -18.18 -0.31
N ILE A 12 -19.78 -17.10 -0.35
CA ILE A 12 -19.90 -16.03 -1.36
C ILE A 12 -19.27 -16.44 -2.70
N LEU A 13 -18.25 -17.31 -2.70
CA LEU A 13 -17.54 -17.75 -3.90
C LEU A 13 -18.45 -18.32 -5.01
N PRO A 14 -19.43 -19.23 -4.76
CA PRO A 14 -20.27 -19.76 -5.83
C PRO A 14 -21.27 -18.74 -6.40
N PHE A 15 -21.72 -17.76 -5.62
CA PHE A 15 -22.62 -16.69 -6.11
C PHE A 15 -21.87 -15.70 -7.01
N LEU A 16 -20.61 -15.50 -6.74
CA LEU A 16 -19.73 -14.72 -7.60
C LEU A 16 -19.46 -15.44 -8.93
N GLU A 17 -19.42 -16.77 -8.99
CA GLU A 17 -19.28 -17.53 -10.25
C GLU A 17 -20.50 -17.35 -11.18
N ALA A 18 -21.70 -17.30 -10.66
CA ALA A 18 -22.91 -17.09 -11.46
C ALA A 18 -22.90 -15.71 -12.17
N ALA A 19 -22.33 -14.70 -11.57
CA ALA A 19 -22.18 -13.36 -12.18
C ALA A 19 -21.06 -13.31 -13.24
N ALA A 20 -20.13 -14.28 -13.23
CA ALA A 20 -18.95 -14.30 -14.11
C ALA A 20 -19.13 -15.14 -15.39
N GLN A 21 -20.24 -15.83 -15.53
CA GLN A 21 -20.45 -16.85 -16.57
C GLN A 21 -20.60 -16.34 -18.01
N SER A 22 -20.54 -15.07 -18.29
CA SER A 22 -20.56 -14.57 -19.66
C SER A 22 -19.19 -14.05 -20.07
N ASP A 23 -18.59 -14.70 -21.04
CA ASP A 23 -17.84 -14.19 -22.16
C ASP A 23 -16.33 -14.26 -22.21
N ASP A 24 -15.89 -14.73 -23.38
CA ASP A 24 -14.63 -14.54 -24.10
C ASP A 24 -14.26 -13.06 -24.39
N TYR A 25 -14.73 -12.11 -23.60
CA TYR A 25 -14.47 -10.70 -23.82
C TYR A 25 -13.03 -10.35 -23.41
N ALA A 26 -12.19 -10.05 -24.39
CA ALA A 26 -10.84 -9.61 -24.12
C ALA A 26 -10.83 -8.23 -23.50
N ARG A 27 -10.38 -8.07 -22.24
CA ARG A 27 -10.05 -6.75 -21.72
C ARG A 27 -8.79 -6.24 -22.43
N SER A 28 -8.83 -4.98 -22.87
CA SER A 28 -7.72 -4.36 -23.55
C SER A 28 -6.88 -3.52 -22.59
N TRP A 29 -7.54 -2.79 -21.71
CA TRP A 29 -6.92 -1.95 -20.71
C TRP A 29 -7.84 -1.74 -19.49
N GLY A 30 -7.30 -1.20 -18.42
CA GLY A 30 -8.05 -0.87 -17.22
C GLY A 30 -7.42 0.29 -16.48
N ILE A 31 -8.21 0.99 -15.66
CA ILE A 31 -7.73 2.04 -14.75
C ILE A 31 -7.91 1.56 -13.33
N HIS A 32 -6.90 1.79 -12.50
CA HIS A 32 -6.94 1.52 -11.07
C HIS A 32 -6.78 2.81 -10.27
N ALA A 33 -7.49 2.89 -9.15
CA ALA A 33 -7.22 3.85 -8.09
C ALA A 33 -7.00 3.07 -6.79
N ASN A 34 -5.82 3.17 -6.22
CA ASN A 34 -5.41 2.45 -5.03
C ASN A 34 -5.07 3.41 -3.89
N PHE A 35 -5.46 3.03 -2.69
CA PHE A 35 -5.06 3.67 -1.44
C PHE A 35 -4.49 2.61 -0.50
N GLY A 36 -3.43 2.93 0.24
CA GLY A 36 -2.79 1.95 1.11
C GLY A 36 -2.03 2.55 2.27
N GLY A 37 -1.67 1.67 3.20
CA GLY A 37 -0.75 1.93 4.28
C GLY A 37 0.68 1.53 3.89
N ILE A 38 1.64 2.26 4.43
CA ILE A 38 3.07 2.02 4.27
C ILE A 38 3.63 1.65 5.63
N THR A 39 4.41 0.58 5.67
CA THR A 39 5.25 0.20 6.81
C THR A 39 6.70 0.20 6.37
N GLN A 40 7.58 0.91 7.05
CA GLN A 40 9.01 0.85 6.75
C GLN A 40 9.62 -0.40 7.38
N SER A 41 10.59 -0.99 6.71
CA SER A 41 11.37 -2.09 7.27
C SER A 41 12.22 -1.58 8.43
N GLU A 42 12.19 -2.29 9.54
CA GLU A 42 12.99 -1.98 10.72
C GLU A 42 14.49 -2.15 10.42
N SER A 43 15.30 -1.29 11.03
CA SER A 43 16.74 -1.54 11.17
C SER A 43 16.92 -2.63 12.22
N GLU A 44 17.81 -3.59 12.00
CA GLU A 44 18.08 -4.74 12.88
C GLU A 44 18.44 -4.40 14.35
N ASN A 45 18.64 -3.12 14.68
CA ASN A 45 19.13 -2.66 15.98
C ASN A 45 18.22 -1.63 16.69
N ALA A 46 17.05 -1.34 16.19
CA ALA A 46 16.18 -0.35 16.82
C ALA A 46 14.84 -1.01 17.23
N ASP A 47 14.51 -0.92 18.51
CA ASP A 47 13.16 -1.09 19.06
C ASP A 47 12.20 0.01 18.54
N SER A 48 12.46 0.52 17.33
CA SER A 48 11.71 1.61 16.74
C SER A 48 10.33 1.15 16.30
N ARG A 49 9.32 1.86 16.77
CA ARG A 49 7.96 1.72 16.24
C ARG A 49 7.96 2.00 14.74
N GLU A 50 7.21 1.18 14.03
CA GLU A 50 7.04 1.22 12.59
C GLU A 50 6.77 2.64 12.09
N ASN A 51 7.55 3.08 11.11
CA ASN A 51 7.26 4.32 10.40
C ASN A 51 6.02 4.10 9.53
N GLU A 52 4.91 4.63 9.97
CA GLU A 52 3.64 4.52 9.27
C GLU A 52 3.51 5.62 8.21
N GLY A 53 2.83 5.30 7.15
CA GLY A 53 2.56 6.23 6.08
C GLY A 53 1.36 5.80 5.25
N ASN A 54 1.00 6.66 4.30
CA ASN A 54 -0.08 6.38 3.37
C ASN A 54 0.41 6.52 1.93
N THR A 55 -0.11 5.70 1.04
CA THR A 55 0.14 5.78 -0.41
C THR A 55 -1.16 5.90 -1.16
N PHE A 56 -1.12 6.65 -2.23
CA PHE A 56 -2.18 6.77 -3.21
C PHE A 56 -1.59 6.58 -4.60
N ALA A 57 -2.25 5.82 -5.47
CA ALA A 57 -1.81 5.63 -6.84
C ALA A 57 -2.98 5.56 -7.81
N VAL A 58 -2.80 6.15 -8.98
CA VAL A 58 -3.67 5.96 -10.13
C VAL A 58 -2.85 5.38 -11.27
N THR A 59 -3.24 4.20 -11.73
CA THR A 59 -2.52 3.45 -12.75
C THR A 59 -3.44 2.98 -13.86
N ALA A 60 -2.89 2.80 -15.04
CA ALA A 60 -3.52 2.12 -16.15
C ALA A 60 -2.81 0.82 -16.45
N ASP A 61 -3.56 -0.24 -16.67
CA ASP A 61 -3.06 -1.52 -17.13
C ASP A 61 -3.38 -1.68 -18.62
N TRP A 62 -2.40 -2.09 -19.40
CA TRP A 62 -2.56 -2.48 -20.80
C TRP A 62 -2.30 -3.98 -20.94
N PHE A 63 -3.29 -4.73 -21.36
CA PHE A 63 -3.20 -6.17 -21.54
C PHE A 63 -2.55 -6.52 -22.87
N LEU A 64 -1.31 -7.02 -22.82
CA LEU A 64 -0.62 -7.60 -24.00
C LEU A 64 -1.16 -8.98 -24.35
N THR A 65 -1.52 -9.74 -23.32
CA THR A 65 -2.17 -11.04 -23.41
C THR A 65 -3.29 -11.15 -22.37
N PRO A 66 -4.16 -12.16 -22.40
CA PRO A 66 -5.18 -12.34 -21.36
C PRO A 66 -4.63 -12.42 -19.92
N ARG A 67 -3.32 -12.72 -19.78
CA ARG A 67 -2.65 -12.91 -18.48
C ARG A 67 -1.54 -11.90 -18.18
N LEU A 68 -1.02 -11.21 -19.19
CA LEU A 68 0.08 -10.28 -19.01
C LEU A 68 -0.39 -8.86 -19.27
N ALA A 69 -0.24 -7.99 -18.29
CA ALA A 69 -0.52 -6.57 -18.39
C ALA A 69 0.75 -5.75 -18.12
N LEU A 70 0.96 -4.71 -18.92
CA LEU A 70 1.85 -3.61 -18.56
C LEU A 70 1.06 -2.61 -17.73
N THR A 71 1.68 -2.07 -16.70
CA THR A 71 1.07 -1.07 -15.83
C THR A 71 1.87 0.21 -15.84
N GLY A 72 1.22 1.35 -15.81
CA GLY A 72 1.85 2.65 -15.72
C GLY A 72 0.94 3.67 -15.07
N GLY A 73 1.51 4.65 -14.37
CA GLY A 73 0.70 5.67 -13.71
C GLY A 73 1.48 6.59 -12.82
N ILE A 74 0.75 7.25 -11.93
CA ILE A 74 1.28 8.20 -10.95
C ILE A 74 1.03 7.68 -9.54
N TYR A 75 1.89 8.08 -8.62
CA TYR A 75 1.72 7.78 -7.20
C TYR A 75 2.09 8.98 -6.34
N ALA A 76 1.55 9.01 -5.15
CA ALA A 76 1.91 9.94 -4.09
C ALA A 76 1.97 9.18 -2.76
N GLU A 77 2.96 9.49 -1.92
CA GLU A 77 3.17 8.89 -0.63
C GLU A 77 3.40 9.96 0.41
N LEU A 78 2.77 9.80 1.54
CA LEU A 78 3.08 10.53 2.76
C LEU A 78 3.70 9.53 3.71
N THR A 79 4.95 9.73 4.07
CA THR A 79 5.67 8.88 5.03
C THR A 79 6.33 9.74 6.09
N GLY A 80 6.62 9.17 7.25
CA GLY A 80 7.18 9.90 8.38
C GLY A 80 8.26 9.12 9.10
N MET A 81 9.09 9.82 9.86
CA MET A 81 10.01 9.23 10.82
C MET A 81 9.39 9.34 12.21
N LEU A 82 9.25 8.19 12.88
CA LEU A 82 8.83 8.10 14.26
C LEU A 82 10.03 7.72 15.11
N THR A 83 10.19 8.34 16.27
CA THR A 83 11.10 7.84 17.30
C THR A 83 10.32 6.90 18.20
N HIS A 84 10.96 5.83 18.70
CA HIS A 84 10.32 4.98 19.70
C HIS A 84 10.27 5.64 21.09
N LEU A 85 11.03 6.73 21.27
CA LEU A 85 10.99 7.57 22.45
C LEU A 85 9.66 8.31 22.47
N ASP A 86 8.71 7.77 23.25
CA ASP A 86 7.38 8.35 23.40
C ASP A 86 7.51 9.78 23.92
N ALA A 87 7.15 10.75 23.07
CA ALA A 87 7.41 12.14 23.34
C ALA A 87 6.14 12.97 23.20
N ASP A 88 5.78 13.69 24.26
CA ASP A 88 4.66 14.62 24.21
C ASP A 88 4.93 15.73 23.19
N GLY A 89 4.11 15.79 22.16
CA GLY A 89 4.07 16.89 21.20
C GLY A 89 4.99 16.79 20.00
N ILE A 90 5.66 15.67 19.78
CA ILE A 90 6.38 15.46 18.52
C ILE A 90 5.52 14.67 17.57
N GLY A 91 4.97 15.37 16.63
CA GLY A 91 4.47 14.74 15.44
C GLY A 91 5.64 14.13 14.64
N PRO A 92 5.42 13.00 13.96
CA PRO A 92 6.41 12.44 13.05
C PRO A 92 6.81 13.51 12.04
N LYS A 93 8.10 13.58 11.70
CA LYS A 93 8.52 14.37 10.54
C LYS A 93 7.99 13.68 9.31
N SER A 94 6.86 14.14 8.81
CA SER A 94 6.28 13.61 7.58
C SER A 94 6.81 14.35 6.36
N PHE A 95 6.97 13.64 5.28
CA PHE A 95 7.39 14.18 3.99
C PHE A 95 6.63 13.50 2.85
N TRP A 96 6.44 14.25 1.79
CA TRP A 96 5.77 13.78 0.59
C TRP A 96 6.79 13.28 -0.42
N MET A 97 6.48 12.15 -1.04
CA MET A 97 7.09 11.66 -2.27
C MET A 97 5.99 11.52 -3.31
N ALA A 98 6.27 11.90 -4.54
CA ALA A 98 5.36 11.64 -5.63
C ALA A 98 6.12 11.49 -6.93
N GLY A 99 5.54 10.73 -7.86
CA GLY A 99 6.20 10.46 -9.12
C GLY A 99 5.39 9.57 -10.02
N ILE A 100 6.11 8.91 -10.91
CA ILE A 100 5.55 7.98 -11.88
C ILE A 100 5.95 6.55 -11.53
N GLN A 101 5.10 5.60 -11.90
CA GLN A 101 5.39 4.17 -11.79
C GLN A 101 5.11 3.47 -13.11
N ALA A 102 5.92 2.44 -13.38
CA ALA A 102 5.74 1.56 -14.52
C ALA A 102 6.10 0.12 -14.13
N GLY A 103 5.40 -0.86 -14.68
CA GLY A 103 5.64 -2.24 -14.32
C GLY A 103 4.90 -3.23 -15.19
N ALA A 104 4.85 -4.48 -14.73
CA ALA A 104 4.10 -5.55 -15.35
C ALA A 104 3.45 -6.45 -14.30
N LYS A 105 2.28 -7.01 -14.65
CA LYS A 105 1.51 -7.95 -13.83
C LYS A 105 1.23 -9.21 -14.63
N TYR A 106 1.41 -10.36 -14.02
CA TYR A 106 1.04 -11.66 -14.57
C TYR A 106 -0.08 -12.27 -13.75
N TYR A 107 -1.22 -12.52 -14.38
CA TYR A 107 -2.41 -13.12 -13.78
C TYR A 107 -2.35 -14.65 -13.91
N PHE A 108 -2.46 -15.35 -12.79
CA PHE A 108 -2.34 -16.81 -12.75
C PHE A 108 -3.56 -17.50 -13.35
N PHE A 109 -4.74 -16.93 -13.16
CA PHE A 109 -5.99 -17.51 -13.63
C PHE A 109 -6.56 -16.79 -14.86
N PRO A 110 -7.31 -17.54 -15.71
CA PRO A 110 -8.03 -16.92 -16.81
C PRO A 110 -9.02 -15.86 -16.35
N LYS A 111 -9.29 -14.90 -17.21
CA LYS A 111 -10.19 -13.77 -16.95
C LYS A 111 -11.60 -14.17 -16.48
N LYS A 112 -12.09 -15.35 -16.86
CA LYS A 112 -13.41 -15.86 -16.46
C LYS A 112 -13.58 -16.03 -14.94
N TRP A 113 -12.47 -16.17 -14.22
CA TRP A 113 -12.50 -16.32 -12.77
C TRP A 113 -12.79 -15.00 -12.10
N ILE A 114 -13.58 -15.03 -11.02
CA ILE A 114 -13.93 -13.84 -10.22
C ILE A 114 -12.72 -13.39 -9.43
N VAL A 115 -11.99 -14.35 -8.89
CA VAL A 115 -10.76 -14.13 -8.13
C VAL A 115 -9.59 -14.29 -9.08
N GLN A 116 -8.83 -13.21 -9.26
CA GLN A 116 -7.69 -13.17 -10.18
C GLN A 116 -6.42 -12.78 -9.43
N PRO A 117 -5.74 -13.73 -8.83
CA PRO A 117 -4.44 -13.48 -8.22
C PRO A 117 -3.40 -13.17 -9.30
N TYR A 118 -2.50 -12.26 -8.97
CA TYR A 118 -1.40 -11.87 -9.83
C TYR A 118 -0.10 -11.69 -9.04
N ALA A 119 1.01 -11.80 -9.75
CA ALA A 119 2.31 -11.35 -9.31
C ALA A 119 2.87 -10.38 -10.35
N GLY A 120 3.73 -9.47 -9.91
CA GLY A 120 4.31 -8.47 -10.78
C GLY A 120 5.54 -7.81 -10.20
N ALA A 121 6.03 -6.85 -10.94
CA ALA A 121 7.07 -5.96 -10.50
C ALA A 121 6.85 -4.56 -11.08
N ALA A 122 7.19 -3.53 -10.31
CA ALA A 122 7.10 -2.14 -10.72
C ALA A 122 8.37 -1.37 -10.37
N VAL A 123 8.64 -0.34 -11.15
CA VAL A 123 9.66 0.66 -10.89
C VAL A 123 8.93 1.96 -10.58
N TYR A 124 9.32 2.59 -9.50
CA TYR A 124 8.82 3.88 -9.05
C TYR A 124 9.91 4.92 -9.25
N ALA A 125 9.64 5.96 -10.02
CA ALA A 125 10.54 7.11 -10.19
C ALA A 125 9.96 8.29 -9.41
N ASN A 126 10.67 8.72 -8.37
CA ASN A 126 10.29 9.85 -7.56
C ASN A 126 10.69 11.15 -8.26
N VAL A 127 9.76 12.11 -8.33
CA VAL A 127 9.97 13.42 -8.98
C VAL A 127 10.00 14.54 -7.95
N LEU A 128 9.43 14.30 -6.74
CA LEU A 128 9.39 15.27 -5.66
C LEU A 128 10.35 14.88 -4.53
N ASN A 129 10.97 15.87 -3.89
CA ASN A 129 11.87 15.69 -2.75
C ASN A 129 13.12 14.84 -3.07
N LEU A 130 13.72 15.06 -4.24
CA LEU A 130 14.98 14.37 -4.64
C LEU A 130 16.21 14.85 -3.86
N GLY A 131 16.11 15.94 -3.11
CA GLY A 131 17.20 16.51 -2.32
C GLY A 131 17.36 15.86 -0.95
N HIS A 132 18.43 16.25 -0.25
CA HIS A 132 18.60 15.99 1.17
C HIS A 132 17.72 16.94 1.99
N ASN A 133 16.92 16.38 2.87
CA ASN A 133 16.15 17.12 3.86
C ASN A 133 16.81 16.90 5.22
N ARG A 134 17.59 17.88 5.68
CA ARG A 134 18.32 17.86 6.96
C ARG A 134 17.72 18.83 7.92
N GLY A 135 17.70 18.48 9.17
CA GLY A 135 17.25 19.35 10.23
C GLY A 135 17.43 18.73 11.59
N ALA A 136 17.05 19.51 12.59
CA ALA A 136 17.08 19.09 13.96
C ALA A 136 15.85 19.63 14.70
N PHE A 137 15.44 18.94 15.75
CA PHE A 137 14.39 19.41 16.65
C PHE A 137 14.64 18.93 18.08
N ASP A 138 14.20 19.74 19.04
CA ASP A 138 14.28 19.41 20.45
C ASP A 138 12.94 18.89 20.93
N PHE A 139 12.98 17.90 21.84
CA PHE A 139 11.78 17.33 22.42
C PHE A 139 12.01 16.86 23.87
N ARG A 140 10.93 16.49 24.56
CA ARG A 140 11.00 15.85 25.87
C ARG A 140 10.54 14.42 25.75
N SER A 141 11.33 13.50 26.30
CA SER A 141 10.99 12.08 26.32
C SER A 141 10.28 11.73 27.63
N ASN A 142 9.14 11.05 27.54
CA ASN A 142 8.42 10.52 28.70
C ASN A 142 9.19 9.35 29.34
N ASP A 143 9.91 8.55 28.55
CA ASP A 143 10.66 7.38 29.02
C ASP A 143 11.89 7.75 29.84
N TYR A 144 12.47 8.93 29.61
CA TYR A 144 13.66 9.43 30.30
C TYR A 144 13.36 10.56 31.28
N ARG A 145 12.30 10.41 32.09
CA ARG A 145 11.93 11.39 33.15
C ARG A 145 11.80 12.82 32.63
N LEU A 146 11.21 13.01 31.47
CA LEU A 146 11.03 14.30 30.81
C LEU A 146 12.36 15.03 30.48
N SER A 147 13.48 14.29 30.34
CA SER A 147 14.74 14.87 29.90
C SER A 147 14.60 15.50 28.52
N ARG A 148 15.31 16.61 28.31
CA ARG A 148 15.38 17.24 27.00
C ARG A 148 16.29 16.45 26.07
N MET A 149 15.77 16.15 24.90
CA MET A 149 16.42 15.40 23.83
C MET A 149 16.60 16.28 22.61
N HIS A 150 17.65 16.01 21.86
CA HIS A 150 17.92 16.62 20.56
C HIS A 150 17.97 15.53 19.50
N ALA A 151 17.20 15.71 18.44
CA ALA A 151 17.16 14.78 17.31
C ALA A 151 17.67 15.48 16.06
N ASP A 152 18.73 14.94 15.47
CA ASP A 152 19.23 15.29 14.14
C ASP A 152 18.68 14.32 13.12
N TYR A 153 18.11 14.81 12.02
CA TYR A 153 17.64 13.95 10.94
C TYR A 153 18.27 14.33 9.59
N ASP A 154 18.55 13.29 8.79
CA ASP A 154 18.97 13.42 7.38
C ASP A 154 18.15 12.44 6.54
N ILE A 155 17.26 12.97 5.71
CA ILE A 155 16.38 12.19 4.84
C ILE A 155 16.75 12.46 3.40
N LYS A 156 17.12 11.42 2.69
CA LYS A 156 17.33 11.41 1.24
C LYS A 156 16.33 10.46 0.59
N CYS A 157 15.31 11.00 -0.05
CA CYS A 157 14.32 10.17 -0.74
C CYS A 157 14.96 9.44 -1.93
N PRO A 158 14.61 8.15 -2.15
CA PRO A 158 15.12 7.40 -3.28
C PRO A 158 14.60 7.99 -4.58
N ALA A 159 15.49 8.22 -5.54
CA ALA A 159 15.10 8.65 -6.88
C ALA A 159 14.34 7.55 -7.64
N LEU A 160 14.75 6.29 -7.39
CA LEU A 160 14.13 5.10 -7.96
C LEU A 160 13.87 4.08 -6.86
N SER A 161 12.79 3.32 -7.01
CA SER A 161 12.52 2.13 -6.20
C SER A 161 12.08 0.99 -7.08
N LEU A 162 12.54 -0.23 -6.79
CA LEU A 162 12.11 -1.46 -7.43
C LEU A 162 11.15 -2.18 -6.47
N ALA A 163 10.01 -2.63 -6.98
CA ALA A 163 9.00 -3.25 -6.14
C ALA A 163 8.43 -4.52 -6.76
N PRO A 164 8.80 -5.71 -6.29
CA PRO A 164 8.00 -6.90 -6.48
C PRO A 164 6.64 -6.69 -5.82
N GLN A 165 5.59 -7.18 -6.46
CA GLN A 165 4.21 -7.04 -6.00
C GLN A 165 3.43 -8.33 -6.17
N ILE A 166 2.50 -8.55 -5.26
CA ILE A 166 1.49 -9.60 -5.35
C ILE A 166 0.12 -8.98 -5.07
N GLY A 167 -0.92 -9.55 -5.64
CA GLY A 167 -2.26 -9.04 -5.35
C GLY A 167 -3.35 -9.95 -5.89
N ILE A 168 -4.57 -9.52 -5.61
CA ILE A 168 -5.79 -10.21 -6.00
C ILE A 168 -6.78 -9.17 -6.50
N ASP A 169 -7.30 -9.38 -7.72
CA ASP A 169 -8.44 -8.63 -8.23
C ASP A 169 -9.70 -9.46 -8.03
N LEU A 170 -10.67 -8.93 -7.31
CA LEU A 170 -11.99 -9.52 -7.09
C LEU A 170 -13.00 -8.82 -7.98
N ARG A 171 -13.52 -9.49 -8.98
CA ARG A 171 -14.55 -8.91 -9.86
C ARG A 171 -15.86 -8.76 -9.09
N LEU A 172 -16.31 -7.51 -8.95
CA LEU A 172 -17.57 -7.19 -8.28
C LEU A 172 -18.74 -7.21 -9.27
N ILE A 173 -18.65 -6.40 -10.32
CA ILE A 173 -19.73 -6.23 -11.30
C ILE A 173 -19.08 -5.99 -12.66
N SER A 174 -19.46 -6.77 -13.66
CA SER A 174 -19.09 -6.52 -15.07
C SER A 174 -17.63 -6.09 -15.28
N SER A 175 -17.37 -4.80 -15.35
CA SER A 175 -16.04 -4.21 -15.57
C SER A 175 -15.37 -3.68 -14.29
N LEU A 176 -16.03 -3.73 -13.14
CA LEU A 176 -15.52 -3.23 -11.87
C LEU A 176 -14.95 -4.36 -11.02
N SER A 177 -13.75 -4.18 -10.53
CA SER A 177 -13.08 -5.09 -9.61
C SER A 177 -12.54 -4.35 -8.39
N LEU A 178 -12.53 -5.05 -7.25
CA LEU A 178 -11.81 -4.65 -6.05
C LEU A 178 -10.41 -5.23 -6.13
N THR A 179 -9.39 -4.42 -5.92
CA THR A 179 -7.98 -4.84 -5.91
C THR A 179 -7.43 -4.81 -4.50
N LEU A 180 -6.79 -5.88 -4.06
CA LEU A 180 -5.96 -5.94 -2.87
C LEU A 180 -4.54 -6.26 -3.32
N ALA A 181 -3.56 -5.45 -2.93
CA ALA A 181 -2.19 -5.61 -3.33
C ALA A 181 -1.22 -5.38 -2.18
N ALA A 182 -0.12 -6.11 -2.21
CA ALA A 182 1.05 -5.89 -1.36
C ALA A 182 2.28 -5.76 -2.24
N ASP A 183 3.14 -4.80 -1.92
CA ASP A 183 4.43 -4.62 -2.58
C ASP A 183 5.53 -4.31 -1.55
N TYR A 184 6.75 -4.66 -1.90
CA TYR A 184 7.95 -4.30 -1.15
C TYR A 184 8.83 -3.44 -2.02
N ARG A 185 9.03 -2.17 -1.64
CA ARG A 185 9.78 -1.18 -2.42
C ARG A 185 11.20 -1.06 -1.88
N TRP A 186 12.18 -1.48 -2.67
CA TRP A 186 13.59 -1.22 -2.42
C TRP A 186 13.95 0.18 -2.92
N GLY A 187 14.30 1.06 -1.98
CA GLY A 187 14.78 2.40 -2.32
C GLY A 187 16.22 2.37 -2.82
N ILE A 188 16.45 2.81 -4.05
CA ILE A 188 17.79 2.90 -4.64
C ILE A 188 18.37 4.26 -4.29
N TYR A 189 19.51 4.26 -3.56
CA TYR A 189 20.18 5.47 -3.05
C TYR A 189 19.33 6.33 -2.10
N GLY A 190 18.26 5.77 -1.55
CA GLY A 190 17.51 6.40 -0.45
C GLY A 190 18.20 6.14 0.87
N GLN A 191 18.08 7.08 1.80
CA GLN A 191 18.58 6.94 3.16
C GLN A 191 17.76 7.82 4.10
N SER A 192 17.37 7.28 5.24
CA SER A 192 16.83 8.07 6.34
C SER A 192 17.64 7.78 7.58
N ARG A 193 18.20 8.83 8.16
CA ARG A 193 19.00 8.77 9.39
C ARG A 193 18.37 9.64 10.44
N LEU A 194 18.33 9.14 11.67
CA LEU A 194 17.90 9.88 12.84
C LEU A 194 18.89 9.57 13.98
N ASP A 195 19.47 10.62 14.54
CA ASP A 195 20.36 10.55 15.71
C ASP A 195 19.72 11.28 16.88
N VAL A 196 19.45 10.59 17.98
CA VAL A 196 18.85 11.20 19.19
C VAL A 196 19.90 11.25 20.30
N ARG A 197 20.02 12.43 20.93
CA ARG A 197 21.03 12.70 21.97
C ARG A 197 20.40 13.38 23.19
N HIS A 198 21.00 13.18 24.36
CA HIS A 198 20.66 13.93 25.57
C HIS A 198 21.13 15.38 25.48
N LEU A 199 20.26 16.33 25.85
CA LEU A 199 20.63 17.73 26.07
C LEU A 199 20.98 18.02 27.54
N ASP A 200 20.34 17.30 28.47
CA ASP A 200 20.47 17.51 29.91
C ASP A 200 21.39 16.45 30.53
N GLY A 201 22.34 16.85 31.37
CA GLY A 201 23.20 15.98 32.20
C GLY A 201 24.38 15.34 31.48
N GLN A 202 24.19 14.40 30.60
CA GLN A 202 25.24 13.79 29.75
C GLN A 202 25.16 14.38 28.34
N GLN A 203 25.48 15.64 28.20
CA GLN A 203 25.42 16.34 26.93
C GLN A 203 26.20 15.60 25.84
N GLY A 204 25.50 15.27 24.74
CA GLY A 204 26.09 14.64 23.55
C GLY A 204 26.12 13.11 23.56
N ALA A 205 25.66 12.43 24.61
CA ALA A 205 25.52 10.99 24.56
C ALA A 205 24.44 10.58 23.55
N LEU A 206 24.83 9.77 22.56
CA LEU A 206 23.89 9.20 21.58
C LEU A 206 23.06 8.13 22.29
N ILE A 207 21.73 8.26 22.22
CA ILE A 207 20.79 7.34 22.86
C ILE A 207 20.21 6.40 21.82
N GLU A 208 19.84 6.94 20.67
CA GLU A 208 19.20 6.22 19.58
C GLU A 208 19.85 6.61 18.25
N HIS A 209 20.12 5.61 17.44
CA HIS A 209 20.59 5.79 16.08
C HIS A 209 19.73 4.94 15.16
N PHE A 210 19.11 5.58 14.18
CA PHE A 210 18.31 4.93 13.17
C PHE A 210 18.90 5.23 11.79
N ASP A 211 19.14 4.19 11.02
CA ASP A 211 19.58 4.29 9.62
C ASP A 211 18.81 3.28 8.78
N ASN A 212 18.06 3.74 7.79
CA ASN A 212 17.22 2.91 6.95
C ASN A 212 17.40 3.30 5.47
N PRO A 213 17.57 2.32 4.56
CA PRO A 213 17.70 2.55 3.13
C PRO A 213 16.40 3.02 2.45
N MET A 214 15.40 3.45 3.20
CA MET A 214 14.07 3.85 2.68
C MET A 214 13.34 2.71 1.97
N SER A 215 13.61 1.47 2.34
CA SER A 215 12.85 0.31 1.91
C SER A 215 11.55 0.20 2.72
N ARG A 216 10.46 -0.17 2.07
CA ARG A 216 9.15 -0.17 2.71
C ARG A 216 8.20 -1.21 2.13
N THR A 217 7.35 -1.74 2.97
CA THR A 217 6.22 -2.58 2.59
C THR A 217 4.98 -1.73 2.44
N THR A 218 4.18 -1.98 1.42
CA THR A 218 2.91 -1.30 1.18
C THR A 218 1.80 -2.34 1.10
N LEU A 219 0.71 -2.09 1.79
CA LEU A 219 -0.54 -2.83 1.62
C LEU A 219 -1.61 -1.87 1.10
N SER A 220 -2.19 -2.16 -0.05
CA SER A 220 -3.14 -1.27 -0.71
C SER A 220 -4.45 -1.96 -1.07
N LEU A 221 -5.52 -1.19 -0.99
CA LEU A 221 -6.85 -1.54 -1.45
C LEU A 221 -7.26 -0.55 -2.55
N GLY A 222 -7.91 -1.02 -3.60
CA GLY A 222 -8.30 -0.14 -4.69
C GLY A 222 -9.47 -0.65 -5.50
N LEU A 223 -9.89 0.19 -6.43
CA LEU A 223 -10.90 -0.13 -7.42
C LEU A 223 -10.26 -0.11 -8.80
N ARG A 224 -10.65 -1.07 -9.61
CA ARG A 224 -10.24 -1.21 -10.99
C ARG A 224 -11.45 -1.21 -11.89
N PHE A 225 -11.35 -0.46 -12.98
CA PHE A 225 -12.35 -0.45 -14.04
C PHE A 225 -11.73 -0.90 -15.36
N ASP A 226 -12.25 -2.00 -15.94
CA ASP A 226 -11.77 -2.60 -17.19
C ASP A 226 -12.51 -2.05 -18.41
N PHE A 227 -11.76 -1.84 -19.51
CA PHE A 227 -12.29 -1.41 -20.80
C PHE A 227 -12.01 -2.47 -21.90
N PRO A 228 -12.90 -2.52 -22.90
CA PRO A 228 -14.13 -1.76 -23.04
C PRO A 228 -15.13 -2.08 -21.92
N ALA A 229 -15.90 -1.03 -21.51
CA ALA A 229 -16.90 -1.21 -20.46
C ALA A 229 -18.02 -2.13 -20.97
N ARG A 230 -18.44 -3.06 -20.12
CA ARG A 230 -19.57 -3.93 -20.42
C ARG A 230 -20.87 -3.28 -19.97
N PRO A 231 -21.96 -3.49 -20.69
CA PRO A 231 -23.26 -3.11 -20.18
C PRO A 231 -23.51 -3.85 -18.86
N VAL A 232 -23.90 -3.11 -17.84
CA VAL A 232 -24.26 -3.69 -16.54
C VAL A 232 -25.64 -4.29 -16.66
N ASP A 233 -25.76 -5.57 -16.44
CA ASP A 233 -27.07 -6.19 -16.24
C ASP A 233 -27.58 -5.82 -14.84
N TRP A 234 -28.28 -4.71 -14.76
CA TRP A 234 -28.79 -4.15 -13.50
C TRP A 234 -29.77 -5.09 -12.79
N GLN A 235 -30.47 -5.95 -13.52
CA GLN A 235 -31.37 -6.92 -12.91
C GLN A 235 -30.55 -7.96 -12.13
N ARG A 236 -29.49 -8.52 -12.73
CA ARG A 236 -28.60 -9.46 -12.04
C ARG A 236 -27.82 -8.81 -10.91
N ALA A 237 -27.29 -7.62 -11.12
CA ALA A 237 -26.57 -6.88 -10.08
C ALA A 237 -27.46 -6.57 -8.89
N GLY A 238 -28.72 -6.17 -9.14
CA GLY A 238 -29.72 -5.91 -8.10
C GLY A 238 -30.08 -7.17 -7.31
N CYS A 239 -30.32 -8.30 -7.99
CA CYS A 239 -30.59 -9.57 -7.32
C CYS A 239 -29.43 -10.02 -6.44
N THR A 240 -28.19 -9.96 -6.95
CA THR A 240 -27.01 -10.34 -6.18
C THR A 240 -26.83 -9.47 -4.93
N LEU A 241 -27.08 -8.19 -5.04
CA LEU A 241 -26.99 -7.26 -3.91
C LEU A 241 -28.08 -7.50 -2.86
N LEU A 242 -29.30 -7.77 -3.31
CA LEU A 242 -30.42 -8.14 -2.43
C LEU A 242 -30.17 -9.48 -1.72
N ASP A 243 -29.62 -10.47 -2.42
CA ASP A 243 -29.26 -11.76 -1.84
C ASP A 243 -28.17 -11.60 -0.78
N LEU A 244 -27.16 -10.77 -1.01
CA LEU A 244 -26.12 -10.46 -0.03
C LEU A 244 -26.71 -9.76 1.22
N ILE A 245 -27.61 -8.79 1.03
CA ILE A 245 -28.31 -8.10 2.12
C ILE A 245 -29.17 -9.10 2.90
N TYR A 246 -29.91 -9.97 2.21
CA TYR A 246 -30.74 -11.00 2.82
C TYR A 246 -29.93 -11.96 3.66
N ILE A 247 -28.79 -12.47 3.16
CA ILE A 247 -27.85 -13.34 3.90
C ILE A 247 -27.28 -12.60 5.10
N TRP A 248 -26.90 -11.32 4.95
CA TRP A 248 -26.36 -10.52 6.05
C TRP A 248 -27.38 -10.30 7.17
N ILE A 249 -28.65 -10.07 6.83
CA ILE A 249 -29.74 -9.88 7.81
C ILE A 249 -30.07 -11.21 8.51
N ASN A 250 -30.22 -12.29 7.76
CA ASN A 250 -30.68 -13.58 8.32
C ASN A 250 -29.57 -14.45 8.89
N GLY A 251 -28.31 -14.22 8.55
CA GLY A 251 -27.16 -14.91 9.12
C GLY A 251 -26.73 -14.39 10.50
N ARG A 252 -27.49 -13.48 11.10
CA ARG A 252 -27.28 -12.95 12.45
C ARG A 252 -28.04 -13.66 13.56
N ASN A 253 -28.89 -14.65 13.23
CA ASN A 253 -29.61 -15.47 14.21
C ASN A 253 -28.89 -16.77 14.55
#